data_d96b42050de16a10ecd3479a41934df7
#
_entry.id   d96b42050de16a10ecd3479a41934df7
#
_cell.length_a   1.000
_cell.length_b   1.000
_cell.length_c   1.000
_cell.angle_alpha   90.00
_cell.angle_beta   90.00
_cell.angle_gamma   90.00
#
_symmetry.space_group_name_H-M   'P 1'
#
loop_
_entity.id
_entity.type
_entity.pdbx_description
1 polymer ?
#
loop_
_entity_poly.entity_id
_entity_poly.type
_entity_poly.pdbx_seq_one_letter_code
_entity_poly.pdbx_strand_id
1 'polypeptide(L)'
;MPTRSDSKFDRRSFVNGAGLASIAALASAIPAAGAELSTAEKANVDLVTAFCASWSTRDMAKITPYLASDSVYRMSETTPPVVGPAGVRERLDSWLETSQQIEFKILETFARGPMVINHRIDRFISTSRPLTWEGVGVFFVKDGKIKEWSDYTIRVERPPERK
;
A
#
# COMPACT_ATOMS: atom_id res chain seq x y z
N MET A 1 -11.87 -65.91 23.48
CA MET A 1 -11.65 -64.56 24.11
C MET A 1 -10.15 -64.30 24.16
N PRO A 2 -9.62 -63.37 23.37
CA PRO A 2 -8.25 -62.97 23.52
C PRO A 2 -8.16 -61.63 24.31
N THR A 3 -7.24 -61.62 25.22
CA THR A 3 -6.90 -60.58 26.19
C THR A 3 -6.30 -59.34 25.53
N ARG A 4 -6.79 -58.20 25.95
CA ARG A 4 -6.37 -56.86 25.54
C ARG A 4 -5.01 -56.53 26.17
N SER A 5 -3.99 -56.29 25.36
CA SER A 5 -2.69 -55.79 25.80
C SER A 5 -2.72 -54.29 25.87
N ASP A 6 -2.67 -53.71 27.07
CA ASP A 6 -2.48 -52.31 27.32
C ASP A 6 -1.01 -51.94 27.14
N SER A 7 -0.64 -51.37 26.01
CA SER A 7 0.68 -50.73 25.87
C SER A 7 0.65 -49.33 26.48
N LYS A 8 1.20 -49.23 27.69
CA LYS A 8 1.50 -47.91 28.33
C LYS A 8 2.62 -47.23 27.54
N PHE A 9 2.28 -46.17 26.86
CA PHE A 9 3.27 -45.22 26.31
C PHE A 9 3.98 -44.53 27.46
N ASP A 10 5.24 -44.95 27.73
CA ASP A 10 6.10 -44.32 28.71
C ASP A 10 6.68 -43.02 28.14
N ARG A 11 6.22 -41.86 28.69
CA ARG A 11 6.64 -40.53 28.30
C ARG A 11 8.03 -40.11 28.78
N ARG A 12 8.79 -41.03 29.36
CA ARG A 12 10.12 -40.72 29.96
C ARG A 12 11.33 -41.10 29.13
N SER A 13 11.16 -41.72 27.96
CA SER A 13 12.28 -42.19 27.14
C SER A 13 12.72 -41.25 26.02
N PHE A 14 12.25 -39.98 25.99
CA PHE A 14 12.57 -39.04 24.92
C PHE A 14 13.61 -37.98 25.28
N VAL A 15 14.31 -38.11 26.41
CA VAL A 15 15.33 -37.16 26.84
C VAL A 15 16.67 -37.86 27.06
N ASN A 16 17.24 -38.44 26.03
CA ASN A 16 18.68 -38.74 26.00
C ASN A 16 19.09 -39.12 24.57
N GLY A 17 19.19 -38.11 23.71
CA GLY A 17 19.82 -38.18 22.42
C GLY A 17 20.52 -36.87 22.17
N ALA A 18 21.80 -36.80 22.50
CA ALA A 18 22.65 -35.63 22.25
C ALA A 18 22.72 -35.37 20.75
N GLY A 19 22.09 -34.30 20.34
CA GLY A 19 22.24 -33.69 19.05
C GLY A 19 22.07 -32.18 19.22
N LEU A 20 23.14 -31.48 19.62
CA LEU A 20 23.23 -30.02 19.50
C LEU A 20 23.31 -29.68 18.01
N ALA A 21 22.18 -29.80 17.31
CA ALA A 21 21.99 -29.07 16.07
C ALA A 21 21.83 -27.60 16.46
N SER A 22 22.89 -26.83 16.27
CA SER A 22 22.85 -25.36 16.33
C SER A 22 21.85 -24.90 15.29
N ILE A 23 20.59 -24.71 15.68
CA ILE A 23 19.64 -23.90 14.94
C ILE A 23 20.18 -22.49 15.10
N ALA A 24 21.01 -22.07 14.14
CA ALA A 24 21.22 -20.64 13.90
C ALA A 24 19.86 -20.08 13.55
N ALA A 25 19.14 -19.60 14.56
CA ALA A 25 17.97 -18.81 14.41
C ALA A 25 18.40 -17.58 13.59
N LEU A 26 18.10 -17.58 12.31
CA LEU A 26 17.97 -16.37 11.52
C LEU A 26 16.82 -15.59 12.18
N ALA A 27 17.09 -14.99 13.31
CA ALA A 27 16.26 -13.95 13.85
C ALA A 27 16.33 -12.81 12.82
N SER A 28 15.42 -12.84 11.87
CA SER A 28 15.09 -11.66 11.09
C SER A 28 14.72 -10.62 12.11
N ALA A 29 15.66 -9.73 12.43
CA ALA A 29 15.43 -8.65 13.36
C ALA A 29 14.23 -7.87 12.82
N ILE A 30 13.07 -8.04 13.46
CA ILE A 30 11.93 -7.15 13.25
C ILE A 30 12.46 -5.81 13.78
N PRO A 31 12.70 -4.79 12.93
CA PRO A 31 13.14 -3.50 13.44
C PRO A 31 12.09 -3.02 14.43
N ALA A 32 12.55 -2.60 15.60
CA ALA A 32 11.70 -1.99 16.61
C ALA A 32 10.93 -0.81 15.99
N ALA A 33 9.70 -0.60 16.44
CA ALA A 33 8.95 0.61 16.13
C ALA A 33 9.83 1.82 16.48
N GLY A 34 10.20 2.62 15.46
CA GLY A 34 11.12 3.75 15.61
C GLY A 34 12.48 3.59 14.92
N ALA A 35 12.77 2.49 14.22
CA ALA A 35 13.97 2.39 13.42
C ALA A 35 13.97 3.45 12.30
N GLU A 36 15.11 4.15 12.12
CA GLU A 36 15.26 5.09 11.00
C GLU A 36 15.07 4.38 9.66
N LEU A 37 14.42 5.07 8.72
CA LEU A 37 14.27 4.58 7.36
C LEU A 37 15.65 4.40 6.71
N SER A 38 15.85 3.29 6.04
CA SER A 38 17.00 3.07 5.17
C SER A 38 17.02 4.07 4.00
N THR A 39 18.14 4.23 3.33
CA THR A 39 18.25 5.08 2.14
C THR A 39 17.25 4.69 1.06
N ALA A 40 17.04 3.39 0.85
CA ALA A 40 16.07 2.90 -0.12
C ALA A 40 14.62 3.23 0.27
N GLU A 41 14.27 3.11 1.55
CA GLU A 41 12.95 3.46 2.04
C GLU A 41 12.70 4.97 1.94
N LYS A 42 13.69 5.80 2.27
CA LYS A 42 13.60 7.26 2.07
C LYS A 42 13.34 7.60 0.59
N ALA A 43 14.09 7.00 -0.34
CA ALA A 43 13.89 7.20 -1.77
C ALA A 43 12.48 6.77 -2.23
N ASN A 44 11.94 5.68 -1.69
CA ASN A 44 10.58 5.23 -1.97
C ASN A 44 9.52 6.21 -1.43
N VAL A 45 9.72 6.75 -0.23
CA VAL A 45 8.86 7.79 0.36
C VAL A 45 8.89 9.05 -0.50
N ASP A 46 10.07 9.50 -0.91
CA ASP A 46 10.22 10.70 -1.75
C ASP A 46 9.51 10.53 -3.10
N LEU A 47 9.64 9.34 -3.72
CA LEU A 47 8.95 9.02 -4.97
C LEU A 47 7.43 9.11 -4.81
N VAL A 48 6.87 8.46 -3.78
CA VAL A 48 5.41 8.44 -3.55
C VAL A 48 4.90 9.83 -3.17
N THR A 49 5.67 10.60 -2.39
CA THR A 49 5.35 11.99 -2.05
C THR A 49 5.31 12.87 -3.29
N ALA A 50 6.31 12.75 -4.17
CA ALA A 50 6.34 13.48 -5.44
C ALA A 50 5.20 13.05 -6.38
N PHE A 51 4.85 11.77 -6.42
CA PHE A 51 3.68 11.28 -7.13
C PHE A 51 2.40 11.95 -6.61
N CYS A 52 2.16 11.95 -5.30
CA CYS A 52 1.00 12.60 -4.71
C CYS A 52 0.96 14.10 -5.02
N ALA A 53 2.09 14.80 -4.93
CA ALA A 53 2.19 16.21 -5.25
C ALA A 53 1.90 16.52 -6.74
N SER A 54 2.24 15.60 -7.64
CA SER A 54 2.02 15.77 -9.08
C SER A 54 0.55 15.90 -9.48
N TRP A 55 -0.39 15.41 -8.66
CA TRP A 55 -1.83 15.49 -8.90
C TRP A 55 -2.36 16.92 -8.94
N SER A 56 -1.71 17.84 -8.21
CA SER A 56 -2.05 19.27 -8.26
C SER A 56 -1.88 19.90 -9.65
N THR A 57 -1.06 19.30 -10.50
CA THR A 57 -0.86 19.74 -11.88
C THR A 57 -2.04 19.44 -12.80
N ARG A 58 -2.88 18.48 -12.46
CA ARG A 58 -4.00 17.96 -13.27
C ARG A 58 -3.56 17.51 -14.66
N ASP A 59 -2.33 17.08 -14.79
CA ASP A 59 -1.70 16.70 -16.06
C ASP A 59 -1.20 15.25 -15.99
N MET A 60 -1.88 14.35 -16.70
CA MET A 60 -1.48 12.95 -16.75
C MET A 60 -0.07 12.74 -17.30
N ALA A 61 0.43 13.63 -18.15
CA ALA A 61 1.81 13.53 -18.63
C ALA A 61 2.83 13.78 -17.52
N LYS A 62 2.44 14.45 -16.42
CA LYS A 62 3.27 14.67 -15.23
C LYS A 62 3.04 13.62 -14.15
N ILE A 63 1.87 12.99 -14.13
CA ILE A 63 1.48 12.00 -13.12
C ILE A 63 1.97 10.60 -13.51
N THR A 64 1.70 10.19 -14.74
CA THR A 64 1.99 8.81 -15.18
C THR A 64 3.47 8.40 -15.22
N PRO A 65 4.46 9.31 -15.35
CA PRO A 65 5.87 8.93 -15.29
C PRO A 65 6.33 8.28 -13.98
N TYR A 66 5.59 8.43 -12.89
CA TYR A 66 5.88 7.75 -11.62
C TYR A 66 5.50 6.27 -11.63
N LEU A 67 4.62 5.86 -12.54
CA LEU A 67 4.08 4.50 -12.62
C LEU A 67 4.97 3.60 -13.48
N ALA A 68 5.08 2.32 -13.11
CA ALA A 68 5.64 1.30 -13.96
C ALA A 68 4.69 1.04 -15.17
N SER A 69 5.25 0.58 -16.30
CA SER A 69 4.46 0.31 -17.51
C SER A 69 3.36 -0.74 -17.30
N ASP A 70 3.57 -1.64 -16.35
CA ASP A 70 2.67 -2.71 -15.94
C ASP A 70 2.17 -2.50 -14.51
N SER A 71 2.11 -1.25 -14.04
CA SER A 71 1.58 -0.91 -12.72
C SER A 71 0.13 -1.35 -12.58
N VAL A 72 -0.25 -1.74 -11.35
CA VAL A 72 -1.64 -2.11 -11.02
C VAL A 72 -2.22 -1.08 -10.07
N TYR A 73 -3.30 -0.43 -10.46
CA TYR A 73 -4.01 0.54 -9.64
C TYR A 73 -5.40 0.03 -9.23
N ARG A 74 -5.67 0.03 -7.93
CA ARG A 74 -6.99 -0.23 -7.33
C ARG A 74 -7.50 1.03 -6.66
N MET A 75 -8.50 1.66 -7.27
CA MET A 75 -9.08 2.93 -6.78
C MET A 75 -9.90 2.74 -5.50
N SER A 76 -10.42 1.55 -5.24
CA SER A 76 -11.17 1.19 -4.04
C SER A 76 -11.20 -0.33 -3.89
N GLU A 77 -11.70 -0.80 -2.75
CA GLU A 77 -11.81 -2.22 -2.40
C GLU A 77 -12.71 -3.00 -3.36
N THR A 78 -13.70 -2.33 -3.95
CA THR A 78 -14.74 -2.96 -4.79
C THR A 78 -14.57 -2.67 -6.29
N THR A 79 -13.69 -1.73 -6.65
CA THR A 79 -13.49 -1.35 -8.04
C THR A 79 -12.44 -2.27 -8.70
N PRO A 80 -12.73 -2.87 -9.87
CA PRO A 80 -11.74 -3.65 -10.59
C PRO A 80 -10.46 -2.83 -10.86
N PRO A 81 -9.28 -3.44 -10.71
CA PRO A 81 -8.02 -2.76 -10.95
C PRO A 81 -7.86 -2.39 -12.44
N VAL A 82 -7.07 -1.36 -12.68
CA VAL A 82 -6.58 -1.01 -14.02
C VAL A 82 -5.08 -1.24 -14.09
N VAL A 83 -4.58 -1.47 -15.30
CA VAL A 83 -3.17 -1.82 -15.54
C VAL A 83 -2.49 -0.76 -16.38
N GLY A 84 -1.31 -0.37 -15.94
CA GLY A 84 -0.42 0.56 -16.61
C GLY A 84 -0.90 2.01 -16.64
N PRO A 85 -0.02 2.92 -17.08
CA PRO A 85 -0.33 4.35 -17.16
C PRO A 85 -1.55 4.67 -18.04
N ALA A 86 -1.78 3.88 -19.10
CA ALA A 86 -2.94 4.06 -19.99
C ALA A 86 -4.26 3.76 -19.27
N GLY A 87 -4.32 2.64 -18.52
CA GLY A 87 -5.51 2.30 -17.75
C GLY A 87 -5.80 3.28 -16.61
N VAL A 88 -4.75 3.82 -15.97
CA VAL A 88 -4.91 4.89 -14.96
C VAL A 88 -5.46 6.16 -15.61
N ARG A 89 -4.94 6.55 -16.77
CA ARG A 89 -5.43 7.71 -17.53
C ARG A 89 -6.91 7.53 -17.86
N GLU A 90 -7.28 6.45 -18.50
CA GLU A 90 -8.69 6.17 -18.89
C GLU A 90 -9.63 6.24 -17.68
N ARG A 91 -9.19 5.73 -16.53
CA ARG A 91 -9.99 5.74 -15.31
C ARG A 91 -10.18 7.12 -14.72
N LEU A 92 -9.19 8.00 -14.81
CA LEU A 92 -9.11 9.22 -14.01
C LEU A 92 -9.15 10.53 -14.81
N ASP A 93 -9.02 10.49 -16.16
CA ASP A 93 -9.01 11.70 -16.99
C ASP A 93 -10.26 12.57 -16.73
N SER A 94 -11.45 11.96 -16.63
CA SER A 94 -12.68 12.71 -16.38
C SER A 94 -12.69 13.45 -15.02
N TRP A 95 -11.98 12.94 -14.02
CA TRP A 95 -11.82 13.62 -12.72
C TRP A 95 -10.86 14.81 -12.84
N LEU A 96 -9.79 14.66 -13.62
CA LEU A 96 -8.84 15.75 -13.86
C LEU A 96 -9.49 16.88 -14.65
N GLU A 97 -10.23 16.54 -15.73
CA GLU A 97 -10.89 17.51 -16.59
C GLU A 97 -11.96 18.32 -15.86
N THR A 98 -12.74 17.69 -15.00
CA THR A 98 -13.83 18.35 -14.24
C THR A 98 -13.36 19.04 -12.98
N SER A 99 -12.15 18.76 -12.49
CA SER A 99 -11.60 19.38 -11.31
C SER A 99 -10.94 20.72 -11.64
N GLN A 100 -11.25 21.77 -10.89
CA GLN A 100 -10.59 23.08 -10.97
C GLN A 100 -9.26 23.06 -10.22
N GLN A 101 -9.21 22.29 -9.12
CA GLN A 101 -8.04 22.09 -8.29
C GLN A 101 -8.08 20.68 -7.71
N ILE A 102 -6.89 20.07 -7.57
CA ILE A 102 -6.68 18.80 -6.87
C ILE A 102 -5.60 18.99 -5.83
N GLU A 103 -5.88 18.54 -4.61
CA GLU A 103 -4.95 18.60 -3.50
C GLU A 103 -4.88 17.23 -2.83
N PHE A 104 -3.68 16.65 -2.75
CA PHE A 104 -3.40 15.45 -1.96
C PHE A 104 -2.60 15.89 -0.73
N LYS A 105 -3.26 15.94 0.41
CA LYS A 105 -2.63 16.30 1.68
C LYS A 105 -2.25 15.02 2.44
N ILE A 106 -0.96 14.67 2.43
CA ILE A 106 -0.43 13.58 3.23
C ILE A 106 -0.42 14.01 4.70
N LEU A 107 -1.00 13.21 5.57
CA LEU A 107 -1.05 13.41 7.02
C LEU A 107 0.07 12.65 7.69
N GLU A 108 0.32 11.41 7.25
CA GLU A 108 1.33 10.53 7.82
C GLU A 108 1.83 9.53 6.76
N THR A 109 3.09 9.12 6.86
CA THR A 109 3.70 8.15 5.95
C THR A 109 4.49 7.12 6.73
N PHE A 110 4.32 5.86 6.34
CA PHE A 110 5.09 4.71 6.82
C PHE A 110 5.75 4.02 5.63
N ALA A 111 6.97 3.53 5.82
CA ALA A 111 7.65 2.75 4.79
C ALA A 111 8.37 1.55 5.39
N ARG A 112 8.36 0.43 4.65
CA ARG A 112 9.13 -0.76 4.96
C ARG A 112 9.53 -1.50 3.70
N GLY A 113 10.83 -1.55 3.43
CA GLY A 113 11.33 -2.13 2.19
C GLY A 113 10.72 -1.44 0.96
N PRO A 114 10.10 -2.20 0.05
CA PRO A 114 9.46 -1.63 -1.14
C PRO A 114 8.10 -0.98 -0.87
N MET A 115 7.51 -1.18 0.29
CA MET A 115 6.16 -0.73 0.62
C MET A 115 6.20 0.67 1.23
N VAL A 116 5.36 1.56 0.71
CA VAL A 116 5.04 2.86 1.29
C VAL A 116 3.55 2.94 1.54
N ILE A 117 3.18 3.40 2.72
CA ILE A 117 1.78 3.62 3.11
C ILE A 117 1.65 5.08 3.50
N ASN A 118 0.66 5.78 2.96
CA ASN A 118 0.33 7.12 3.43
C ASN A 118 -1.15 7.22 3.83
N HIS A 119 -1.40 7.88 4.94
CA HIS A 119 -2.70 8.40 5.31
C HIS A 119 -2.83 9.80 4.76
N ARG A 120 -3.88 10.08 3.96
CA ARG A 120 -4.02 11.35 3.27
C ARG A 120 -5.47 11.78 3.11
N ILE A 121 -5.64 13.06 2.85
CA ILE A 121 -6.91 13.67 2.45
C ILE A 121 -6.74 14.19 1.03
N ASP A 122 -7.55 13.68 0.10
CA ASP A 122 -7.58 14.09 -1.29
C ASP A 122 -8.82 14.98 -1.52
N ARG A 123 -8.60 16.19 -2.02
CA ARG A 123 -9.67 17.13 -2.35
C ARG A 123 -9.71 17.35 -3.85
N PHE A 124 -10.87 17.11 -4.42
CA PHE A 124 -11.18 17.42 -5.81
C PHE A 124 -12.17 18.58 -5.81
N ILE A 125 -11.67 19.78 -6.05
CA ILE A 125 -12.48 21.02 -6.10
C ILE A 125 -13.06 21.12 -7.50
N SER A 126 -14.38 21.03 -7.59
CA SER A 126 -15.12 21.00 -8.86
C SER A 126 -16.50 21.61 -8.66
N THR A 127 -17.06 22.22 -9.69
CA THR A 127 -18.43 22.73 -9.67
C THR A 127 -19.47 21.62 -9.84
N SER A 128 -19.12 20.55 -10.52
CA SER A 128 -20.02 19.44 -10.85
C SER A 128 -19.86 18.23 -9.92
N ARG A 129 -18.66 17.96 -9.45
CA ARG A 129 -18.33 16.76 -8.66
C ARG A 129 -17.35 17.05 -7.53
N PRO A 130 -17.62 18.00 -6.65
CA PRO A 130 -16.73 18.23 -5.52
C PRO A 130 -16.67 16.97 -4.64
N LEU A 131 -15.46 16.61 -4.21
CA LEU A 131 -15.21 15.42 -3.43
C LEU A 131 -14.08 15.68 -2.45
N THR A 132 -14.27 15.31 -1.19
CA THR A 132 -13.18 15.09 -0.23
C THR A 132 -13.17 13.60 0.11
N TRP A 133 -12.04 12.98 -0.12
CA TRP A 133 -11.77 11.60 0.23
C TRP A 133 -10.67 11.56 1.29
N GLU A 134 -10.87 10.78 2.32
CA GLU A 134 -9.86 10.47 3.32
C GLU A 134 -9.63 8.96 3.33
N GLY A 135 -8.37 8.56 3.29
CA GLY A 135 -8.04 7.16 3.23
C GLY A 135 -6.56 6.85 3.31
N VAL A 136 -6.25 5.61 3.05
CA VAL A 136 -4.89 5.08 3.07
C VAL A 136 -4.51 4.62 1.68
N GLY A 137 -3.43 5.18 1.13
CA GLY A 137 -2.79 4.69 -0.07
C GLY A 137 -1.68 3.71 0.29
N VAL A 138 -1.70 2.54 -0.32
CA VAL A 138 -0.66 1.51 -0.22
C VAL A 138 0.05 1.40 -1.55
N PHE A 139 1.36 1.61 -1.54
CA PHE A 139 2.21 1.61 -2.73
C PHE A 139 3.30 0.58 -2.61
N PHE A 140 3.59 -0.13 -3.70
CA PHE A 140 4.78 -0.96 -3.84
C PHE A 140 5.67 -0.34 -4.91
N VAL A 141 6.90 0.00 -4.51
CA VAL A 141 7.91 0.63 -5.37
C VAL A 141 8.93 -0.42 -5.80
N LYS A 142 9.21 -0.45 -7.10
CA LYS A 142 10.25 -1.29 -7.69
C LYS A 142 10.97 -0.52 -8.79
N ASP A 143 12.29 -0.57 -8.80
CA ASP A 143 13.14 0.07 -9.81
C ASP A 143 12.83 1.57 -10.02
N GLY A 144 12.55 2.29 -8.91
CA GLY A 144 12.23 3.71 -8.93
C GLY A 144 10.86 4.04 -9.56
N LYS A 145 9.92 3.08 -9.61
CA LYS A 145 8.57 3.25 -10.13
C LYS A 145 7.54 2.62 -9.19
N ILE A 146 6.33 3.19 -9.16
CA ILE A 146 5.19 2.61 -8.47
C ILE A 146 4.69 1.42 -9.29
N LYS A 147 4.82 0.22 -8.72
CA LYS A 147 4.40 -1.04 -9.33
C LYS A 147 2.98 -1.41 -8.96
N GLU A 148 2.59 -1.12 -7.73
CA GLU A 148 1.21 -1.27 -7.27
C GLU A 148 0.80 -0.03 -6.48
N TRP A 149 -0.45 0.36 -6.66
CA TRP A 149 -1.10 1.41 -5.90
C TRP A 149 -2.53 0.98 -5.60
N SER A 150 -2.89 0.96 -4.32
CA SER A 150 -4.24 0.62 -3.85
C SER A 150 -4.70 1.66 -2.85
N ASP A 151 -5.92 2.14 -3.02
CA ASP A 151 -6.55 3.08 -2.10
C ASP A 151 -7.61 2.38 -1.25
N TYR A 152 -7.59 2.65 0.05
CA TYR A 152 -8.53 2.14 1.05
C TYR A 152 -9.24 3.31 1.71
N THR A 153 -10.55 3.34 1.57
CA THR A 153 -11.37 4.47 1.97
C THR A 153 -11.69 4.43 3.47
N ILE A 154 -11.38 5.52 4.17
CA ILE A 154 -11.83 5.77 5.54
C ILE A 154 -13.15 6.55 5.48
N ARG A 155 -13.17 7.65 4.70
CA ARG A 155 -14.33 8.54 4.61
C ARG A 155 -14.41 9.22 3.24
N VAL A 156 -15.65 9.43 2.78
CA VAL A 156 -15.94 10.23 1.59
C VAL A 156 -16.99 11.29 1.95
N GLU A 157 -16.67 12.54 1.68
CA GLU A 157 -17.60 13.67 1.83
C GLU A 157 -17.91 14.26 0.46
N ARG A 158 -19.20 14.37 0.17
CA ARG A 158 -19.73 15.12 -0.98
C ARG A 158 -20.62 16.23 -0.45
N PRO A 159 -20.44 17.47 -0.90
CA PRO A 159 -21.41 18.52 -0.58
C PRO A 159 -22.81 18.10 -1.04
N PRO A 160 -23.86 18.52 -0.33
CA PRO A 160 -25.22 18.25 -0.73
C PRO A 160 -25.49 18.79 -2.14
N GLU A 161 -26.22 18.02 -2.95
CA GLU A 161 -26.63 18.47 -4.28
C GLU A 161 -27.42 19.78 -4.13
N ARG A 162 -27.00 20.80 -4.86
CA ARG A 162 -27.79 22.06 -4.93
C ARG A 162 -29.05 21.76 -5.70
N LYS A 163 -30.20 21.85 -5.02
CA LYS A 163 -31.52 21.77 -5.63
C LYS A 163 -31.76 22.97 -6.53
#